data_a00c37b735efb8c17abf73572544b8e8
#
_entry.id   a00c37b735efb8c17abf73572544b8e8
#
_cell.length_a   1.000
_cell.length_b   1.000
_cell.length_c   1.000
_cell.angle_alpha   90.00
_cell.angle_beta   90.00
_cell.angle_gamma   90.00
#
_symmetry.space_group_name_H-M   'P 1'
#
loop_
_entity.id
_entity.type
_entity.pdbx_description
1 polymer ?
#
loop_
_entity_poly.entity_id
_entity_poly.type
_entity_poly.pdbx_seq_one_letter_code
_entity_poly.pdbx_strand_id
1 'polypeptide(L)'
;MADRPPKILTHAGRAGRILLALFLVPASAFATTIIAVRTAEFVIIATDSKATYLGQPGPPTVCKIYNDGELYFAVAGLDRDSQRNFSVKDVVAQSLLPSANFDDQVTRVENAVSQSLLTELHRLQREDPGTYAFAMHNSREVVSLILAQYHEGVPHLAARGFGWIANPVPAIKINRITCPGDCSDGRELVSLGEKTAAERFMRANAGEDFDLPALATKLVQLEIDDSPGNVGPPINEVRLDKDGITWISNDAGCPVSAR
;
A
#
# COMPACT_ATOMS: atom_id res chain seq x y z
N MET A 1 33.09 24.39 -80.72
CA MET A 1 31.88 24.49 -79.85
C MET A 1 32.00 23.41 -78.84
N ALA A 2 32.37 23.77 -77.63
CA ALA A 2 32.60 22.82 -76.55
C ALA A 2 31.47 22.98 -75.51
N ASP A 3 30.68 21.94 -75.40
CA ASP A 3 29.57 21.84 -74.42
C ASP A 3 30.14 21.70 -73.06
N ARG A 4 29.68 22.53 -72.10
CA ARG A 4 29.96 22.41 -70.65
C ARG A 4 28.83 21.67 -69.99
N PRO A 5 29.10 20.67 -69.16
CA PRO A 5 28.02 20.00 -68.36
C PRO A 5 27.59 20.88 -67.18
N PRO A 6 26.34 20.75 -66.73
CA PRO A 6 25.80 21.55 -65.66
C PRO A 6 26.33 21.11 -64.26
N LYS A 7 26.59 22.10 -63.40
CA LYS A 7 26.99 21.92 -61.99
C LYS A 7 25.81 21.48 -61.19
N ILE A 8 25.88 20.28 -60.62
CA ILE A 8 24.94 19.78 -59.61
C ILE A 8 25.32 20.37 -58.25
N LEU A 9 24.45 21.23 -57.70
CA LEU A 9 24.55 21.72 -56.33
C LEU A 9 24.04 20.65 -55.41
N THR A 10 24.92 20.02 -54.63
CA THR A 10 24.57 19.14 -53.51
C THR A 10 24.24 19.98 -52.29
N HIS A 11 22.96 20.09 -51.96
CA HIS A 11 22.53 20.60 -50.67
C HIS A 11 22.83 19.57 -49.60
N ALA A 12 23.86 19.82 -48.79
CA ALA A 12 24.12 19.09 -47.56
C ALA A 12 23.04 19.43 -46.55
N GLY A 13 22.01 18.59 -46.47
CA GLY A 13 20.98 18.64 -45.43
C GLY A 13 21.60 18.37 -44.07
N ARG A 14 21.64 19.36 -43.19
CA ARG A 14 21.92 19.19 -41.77
C ARG A 14 20.80 18.37 -41.15
N ALA A 15 20.99 17.07 -40.99
CA ALA A 15 20.16 16.22 -40.20
C ALA A 15 20.30 16.65 -38.72
N GLY A 16 19.36 17.45 -38.26
CA GLY A 16 19.22 17.78 -36.86
C GLY A 16 18.91 16.48 -36.09
N ARG A 17 19.88 16.01 -35.33
CA ARG A 17 19.67 14.95 -34.32
C ARG A 17 18.78 15.54 -33.24
N ILE A 18 17.47 15.29 -33.32
CA ILE A 18 16.55 15.48 -32.20
C ILE A 18 16.91 14.39 -31.18
N LEU A 19 17.68 14.80 -30.18
CA LEU A 19 17.92 13.98 -28.97
C LEU A 19 16.60 13.94 -28.23
N LEU A 20 15.80 12.89 -28.46
CA LEU A 20 14.62 12.58 -27.66
C LEU A 20 15.14 12.15 -26.29
N ALA A 21 15.33 13.10 -25.37
CA ALA A 21 15.56 12.80 -23.97
C ALA A 21 14.26 12.16 -23.44
N LEU A 22 14.21 10.82 -23.46
CA LEU A 22 13.26 10.05 -22.69
C LEU A 22 13.53 10.41 -21.22
N PHE A 23 12.79 11.35 -20.66
CA PHE A 23 12.63 11.49 -19.24
C PHE A 23 11.96 10.21 -18.76
N LEU A 24 12.75 9.25 -18.34
CA LEU A 24 12.31 8.19 -17.43
C LEU A 24 11.92 8.91 -16.13
N VAL A 25 10.68 9.39 -16.07
CA VAL A 25 10.07 9.79 -14.81
C VAL A 25 9.99 8.50 -14.01
N PRO A 26 10.71 8.38 -12.88
CA PRO A 26 10.53 7.23 -12.02
C PRO A 26 9.06 7.21 -11.61
N ALA A 27 8.36 6.16 -11.98
CA ALA A 27 7.00 5.92 -11.55
C ALA A 27 7.05 5.62 -10.04
N SER A 28 7.02 6.69 -9.24
CA SER A 28 6.93 6.56 -7.78
C SER A 28 5.52 6.12 -7.46
N ALA A 29 5.34 4.83 -7.28
CA ALA A 29 4.11 4.26 -6.78
C ALA A 29 3.72 4.88 -5.43
N PHE A 30 2.45 4.87 -5.10
CA PHE A 30 1.97 5.05 -3.72
C PHE A 30 2.50 3.85 -2.93
N ALA A 31 3.72 3.98 -2.44
CA ALA A 31 4.44 2.86 -1.91
C ALA A 31 4.38 2.88 -0.39
N THR A 32 3.85 1.85 0.13
CA THR A 32 3.85 1.47 1.53
C THR A 32 4.06 -0.02 1.57
N THR A 33 4.90 -0.49 2.48
CA THR A 33 4.98 -1.91 2.82
C THR A 33 4.22 -2.15 4.10
N ILE A 34 3.32 -3.12 4.07
CA ILE A 34 2.63 -3.62 5.26
C ILE A 34 2.90 -5.11 5.35
N ILE A 35 3.44 -5.55 6.46
CA ILE A 35 3.57 -6.96 6.83
C ILE A 35 2.67 -7.20 8.04
N ALA A 36 1.74 -8.13 7.92
CA ALA A 36 0.92 -8.56 9.04
C ALA A 36 1.15 -10.06 9.29
N VAL A 37 1.33 -10.40 10.55
CA VAL A 37 1.49 -11.78 11.01
C VAL A 37 0.43 -12.07 12.05
N ARG A 38 -0.29 -13.15 11.89
CA ARG A 38 -1.24 -13.66 12.88
C ARG A 38 -0.85 -15.05 13.32
N THR A 39 -0.96 -15.30 14.62
CA THR A 39 -0.85 -16.63 15.22
C THR A 39 -2.12 -16.95 16.03
N ALA A 40 -2.14 -18.06 16.77
CA ALA A 40 -3.19 -18.34 17.73
C ALA A 40 -3.15 -17.42 18.97
N GLU A 41 -2.03 -16.71 19.20
CA GLU A 41 -1.78 -15.94 20.42
C GLU A 41 -1.74 -14.42 20.20
N PHE A 42 -1.37 -13.97 19.00
CA PHE A 42 -1.20 -12.54 18.71
C PHE A 42 -1.36 -12.19 17.23
N VAL A 43 -1.55 -10.89 16.99
CA VAL A 43 -1.35 -10.26 15.67
C VAL A 43 -0.23 -9.25 15.77
N ILE A 44 0.62 -9.18 14.74
CA ILE A 44 1.61 -8.13 14.53
C ILE A 44 1.28 -7.40 13.24
N ILE A 45 1.43 -6.07 13.25
CA ILE A 45 1.43 -5.22 12.05
C ILE A 45 2.75 -4.46 12.05
N ALA A 46 3.53 -4.60 10.96
CA ALA A 46 4.74 -3.84 10.73
C ALA A 46 4.62 -3.03 9.43
N THR A 47 5.06 -1.77 9.44
CA THR A 47 5.03 -0.88 8.28
C THR A 47 6.30 -0.05 8.17
N ASP A 48 6.63 0.37 6.95
CA ASP A 48 7.54 1.47 6.71
C ASP A 48 6.89 2.82 7.07
N SER A 49 7.69 3.90 7.11
CA SER A 49 7.20 5.25 7.48
C SER A 49 7.47 6.33 6.44
N LYS A 50 7.98 5.99 5.27
CA LYS A 50 8.23 6.97 4.22
C LYS A 50 6.92 7.45 3.61
N ALA A 51 6.70 8.77 3.60
CA ALA A 51 5.60 9.38 2.86
C ALA A 51 6.05 9.74 1.43
N THR A 52 5.24 9.37 0.45
CA THR A 52 5.41 9.82 -0.94
C THR A 52 4.11 10.47 -1.41
N TYR A 53 4.20 11.68 -1.98
CA TYR A 53 3.07 12.39 -2.55
C TYR A 53 3.29 12.57 -4.04
N LEU A 54 2.58 11.81 -4.88
CA LEU A 54 2.65 11.91 -6.35
C LEU A 54 4.10 11.96 -6.87
N GLY A 55 4.96 11.09 -6.35
CA GLY A 55 6.37 11.04 -6.74
C GLY A 55 7.26 12.14 -6.14
N GLN A 56 6.73 12.98 -5.25
CA GLN A 56 7.53 13.95 -4.50
C GLN A 56 7.77 13.47 -3.06
N PRO A 57 8.92 13.80 -2.47
CA PRO A 57 9.15 13.50 -1.07
C PRO A 57 8.10 14.22 -0.22
N GLY A 58 7.39 13.45 0.58
CA GLY A 58 6.51 13.96 1.64
C GLY A 58 7.28 14.39 2.89
N PRO A 59 6.60 14.61 4.01
CA PRO A 59 7.25 14.76 5.30
C PRO A 59 8.18 13.56 5.54
N PRO A 60 9.29 13.75 6.28
CA PRO A 60 10.34 12.74 6.36
C PRO A 60 9.83 11.39 6.89
N THR A 61 8.85 11.41 7.77
CA THR A 61 8.24 10.20 8.34
C THR A 61 6.77 10.40 8.64
N VAL A 62 5.96 9.34 8.43
CA VAL A 62 4.55 9.30 8.82
C VAL A 62 4.23 7.97 9.48
N CYS A 63 3.38 8.01 10.48
CA CYS A 63 2.79 6.77 10.98
C CYS A 63 1.78 6.24 9.96
N LYS A 64 1.88 4.94 9.66
CA LYS A 64 0.97 4.22 8.75
C LYS A 64 0.13 3.17 9.47
N ILE A 65 0.32 3.03 10.78
CA ILE A 65 -0.52 2.21 11.66
C ILE A 65 -1.43 3.13 12.45
N TYR A 66 -2.71 2.96 12.28
CA TYR A 66 -3.77 3.74 12.90
C TYR A 66 -4.57 2.86 13.84
N ASN A 67 -5.29 3.49 14.76
CA ASN A 67 -6.23 2.77 15.61
C ASN A 67 -7.50 3.59 15.85
N ASP A 68 -8.59 2.89 16.11
CA ASP A 68 -9.82 3.42 16.68
C ASP A 68 -10.30 2.41 17.73
N GLY A 69 -10.21 2.82 19.01
CA GLY A 69 -10.40 1.92 20.12
C GLY A 69 -9.41 0.75 20.09
N GLU A 70 -9.95 -0.47 20.07
CA GLU A 70 -9.18 -1.72 20.05
C GLU A 70 -8.83 -2.22 18.65
N LEU A 71 -9.39 -1.60 17.59
CA LEU A 71 -9.12 -1.98 16.23
C LEU A 71 -7.91 -1.21 15.70
N TYR A 72 -6.91 -1.93 15.23
CA TYR A 72 -5.73 -1.40 14.56
C TYR A 72 -5.83 -1.63 13.07
N PHE A 73 -5.37 -0.66 12.27
CA PHE A 73 -5.38 -0.81 10.83
C PHE A 73 -4.20 -0.10 10.16
N ALA A 74 -3.83 -0.58 8.97
CA ALA A 74 -2.81 0.02 8.13
C ALA A 74 -3.27 0.05 6.68
N VAL A 75 -2.89 1.12 5.94
CA VAL A 75 -3.33 1.37 4.56
C VAL A 75 -2.13 1.50 3.64
N ALA A 76 -2.18 0.86 2.47
CA ALA A 76 -1.23 1.02 1.37
C ALA A 76 -1.96 1.37 0.06
N GLY A 77 -1.25 2.01 -0.87
CA GLY A 77 -1.79 2.45 -2.14
C GLY A 77 -2.31 3.88 -2.11
N LEU A 78 -3.39 4.15 -2.83
CA LEU A 78 -4.06 5.46 -2.86
C LEU A 78 -4.80 5.70 -1.53
N ASP A 79 -4.06 6.11 -0.51
CA ASP A 79 -4.61 6.31 0.84
C ASP A 79 -5.23 7.69 1.02
N ARG A 80 -4.84 8.68 0.21
CA ARG A 80 -5.23 10.08 0.41
C ARG A 80 -5.20 10.90 -0.87
N ASP A 81 -6.17 11.81 -1.01
CA ASP A 81 -6.11 13.02 -1.84
C ASP A 81 -6.36 14.26 -0.98
N SER A 82 -5.29 14.90 -0.52
CA SER A 82 -5.39 16.07 0.37
C SER A 82 -6.09 17.27 -0.26
N GLN A 83 -6.10 17.39 -1.58
CA GLN A 83 -6.76 18.50 -2.29
C GLN A 83 -8.29 18.39 -2.26
N ARG A 84 -8.81 17.18 -2.08
CA ARG A 84 -10.24 16.88 -2.20
C ARG A 84 -10.84 16.21 -0.96
N ASN A 85 -10.10 16.17 0.14
CA ASN A 85 -10.54 15.55 1.40
C ASN A 85 -10.83 14.05 1.31
N PHE A 86 -10.30 13.34 0.29
CA PHE A 86 -10.34 11.89 0.25
C PHE A 86 -9.23 11.34 1.18
N SER A 87 -9.61 10.45 2.09
CA SER A 87 -8.70 9.76 2.99
C SER A 87 -9.29 8.41 3.38
N VAL A 88 -8.61 7.33 3.03
CA VAL A 88 -9.03 5.98 3.43
C VAL A 88 -9.02 5.83 4.95
N LYS A 89 -8.02 6.42 5.63
CA LYS A 89 -7.98 6.45 7.10
C LYS A 89 -9.27 7.02 7.69
N ASP A 90 -9.73 8.17 7.19
CA ASP A 90 -10.92 8.83 7.73
C ASP A 90 -12.19 8.06 7.39
N VAL A 91 -12.26 7.46 6.19
CA VAL A 91 -13.36 6.56 5.79
C VAL A 91 -13.43 5.35 6.72
N VAL A 92 -12.29 4.72 7.04
CA VAL A 92 -12.24 3.61 8.00
C VAL A 92 -12.75 4.07 9.36
N ALA A 93 -12.16 5.11 9.94
CA ALA A 93 -12.54 5.61 11.27
C ALA A 93 -14.04 5.96 11.38
N GLN A 94 -14.63 6.58 10.34
CA GLN A 94 -16.05 6.95 10.31
C GLN A 94 -16.99 5.74 10.13
N SER A 95 -16.50 4.62 9.62
CA SER A 95 -17.32 3.41 9.38
C SER A 95 -17.36 2.47 10.58
N LEU A 96 -16.45 2.63 11.55
CA LEU A 96 -16.37 1.77 12.72
C LEU A 96 -17.50 2.06 13.71
N LEU A 97 -17.96 1.00 14.38
CA LEU A 97 -18.94 1.08 15.47
C LEU A 97 -18.38 0.35 16.70
N PRO A 98 -18.21 1.02 17.84
CA PRO A 98 -17.58 0.43 19.04
C PRO A 98 -18.24 -0.86 19.57
N SER A 99 -19.52 -1.05 19.29
CA SER A 99 -20.29 -2.21 19.77
C SER A 99 -20.41 -3.35 18.74
N ALA A 100 -19.82 -3.19 17.54
CA ALA A 100 -19.89 -4.22 16.50
C ALA A 100 -18.79 -5.27 16.72
N ASN A 101 -19.09 -6.54 16.42
CA ASN A 101 -18.06 -7.57 16.35
C ASN A 101 -17.09 -7.31 15.19
N PHE A 102 -15.95 -8.02 15.19
CA PHE A 102 -14.90 -7.80 14.19
C PHE A 102 -15.39 -7.98 12.75
N ASP A 103 -16.15 -9.01 12.44
CA ASP A 103 -16.63 -9.29 11.08
C ASP A 103 -17.60 -8.23 10.58
N ASP A 104 -18.47 -7.72 11.44
CA ASP A 104 -19.37 -6.60 11.12
C ASP A 104 -18.58 -5.32 10.87
N GLN A 105 -17.54 -5.03 11.65
CA GLN A 105 -16.65 -3.89 11.44
C GLN A 105 -15.93 -4.01 10.09
N VAL A 106 -15.34 -5.18 9.81
CA VAL A 106 -14.68 -5.47 8.53
C VAL A 106 -15.63 -5.25 7.34
N THR A 107 -16.87 -5.75 7.44
CA THR A 107 -17.88 -5.60 6.39
C THR A 107 -18.26 -4.13 6.17
N ARG A 108 -18.42 -3.34 7.24
CA ARG A 108 -18.71 -1.90 7.15
C ARG A 108 -17.57 -1.12 6.51
N VAL A 109 -16.35 -1.37 6.95
CA VAL A 109 -15.14 -0.76 6.39
C VAL A 109 -15.03 -1.10 4.91
N GLU A 110 -15.19 -2.35 4.53
CA GLU A 110 -15.13 -2.82 3.15
C GLU A 110 -16.13 -2.07 2.25
N ASN A 111 -17.37 -1.95 2.69
CA ASN A 111 -18.41 -1.24 1.95
C ASN A 111 -18.11 0.26 1.84
N ALA A 112 -17.71 0.90 2.94
CA ALA A 112 -17.41 2.33 2.97
C ALA A 112 -16.21 2.68 2.09
N VAL A 113 -15.12 1.91 2.19
CA VAL A 113 -13.92 2.11 1.36
C VAL A 113 -14.24 1.87 -0.11
N SER A 114 -14.99 0.82 -0.45
CA SER A 114 -15.39 0.54 -1.84
C SER A 114 -16.17 1.69 -2.47
N GLN A 115 -17.15 2.23 -1.76
CA GLN A 115 -17.98 3.34 -2.26
C GLN A 115 -17.17 4.63 -2.42
N SER A 116 -16.36 4.96 -1.41
CA SER A 116 -15.52 6.17 -1.44
C SER A 116 -14.46 6.08 -2.52
N LEU A 117 -13.79 4.92 -2.67
CA LEU A 117 -12.78 4.69 -3.68
C LEU A 117 -13.37 4.73 -5.10
N LEU A 118 -14.54 4.12 -5.32
CA LEU A 118 -15.25 4.18 -6.61
C LEU A 118 -15.55 5.64 -7.00
N THR A 119 -16.05 6.43 -6.08
CA THR A 119 -16.35 7.85 -6.28
C THR A 119 -15.08 8.63 -6.61
N GLU A 120 -14.00 8.40 -5.86
CA GLU A 120 -12.73 9.09 -6.05
C GLU A 120 -12.07 8.73 -7.38
N LEU A 121 -12.07 7.47 -7.77
CA LEU A 121 -11.50 7.04 -9.05
C LEU A 121 -12.26 7.61 -10.25
N HIS A 122 -13.59 7.70 -10.18
CA HIS A 122 -14.38 8.39 -11.19
C HIS A 122 -14.06 9.88 -11.26
N ARG A 123 -13.82 10.52 -10.12
CA ARG A 123 -13.41 11.92 -10.07
C ARG A 123 -12.03 12.11 -10.69
N LEU A 124 -11.04 11.32 -10.25
CA LEU A 124 -9.68 11.37 -10.78
C LEU A 124 -9.65 11.14 -12.29
N GLN A 125 -10.43 10.18 -12.79
CA GLN A 125 -10.51 9.92 -14.24
C GLN A 125 -10.96 11.14 -15.04
N ARG A 126 -11.85 11.98 -14.50
CA ARG A 126 -12.38 13.18 -15.19
C ARG A 126 -11.54 14.42 -14.96
N GLU A 127 -11.06 14.63 -13.73
CA GLU A 127 -10.51 15.90 -13.27
C GLU A 127 -8.99 15.88 -13.13
N ASP A 128 -8.41 14.71 -12.89
CA ASP A 128 -6.96 14.50 -12.77
C ASP A 128 -6.52 13.18 -13.40
N PRO A 129 -6.53 13.10 -14.75
CA PRO A 129 -6.14 11.89 -15.48
C PRO A 129 -4.72 11.42 -15.19
N GLY A 130 -3.83 12.34 -14.78
CA GLY A 130 -2.44 12.01 -14.42
C GLY A 130 -2.38 11.16 -13.14
N THR A 131 -3.02 11.63 -12.08
CA THR A 131 -3.14 10.87 -10.82
C THR A 131 -3.92 9.57 -11.02
N TYR A 132 -4.99 9.58 -11.84
CA TYR A 132 -5.71 8.36 -12.19
C TYR A 132 -4.82 7.34 -12.88
N ALA A 133 -4.11 7.75 -13.93
CA ALA A 133 -3.20 6.86 -14.67
C ALA A 133 -2.09 6.30 -13.76
N PHE A 134 -1.57 7.13 -12.88
CA PHE A 134 -0.58 6.72 -11.89
C PHE A 134 -1.12 5.67 -10.91
N ALA A 135 -2.31 5.89 -10.34
CA ALA A 135 -2.97 4.94 -9.44
C ALA A 135 -3.26 3.59 -10.12
N MET A 136 -3.54 3.61 -11.44
CA MET A 136 -3.83 2.41 -12.23
C MET A 136 -2.58 1.68 -12.74
N HIS A 137 -1.45 2.36 -12.88
CA HIS A 137 -0.30 1.82 -13.60
C HIS A 137 0.44 0.73 -12.81
N ASN A 138 0.50 0.83 -11.51
CA ASN A 138 1.46 0.06 -10.71
C ASN A 138 0.86 -1.04 -9.84
N SER A 139 -0.47 -1.23 -9.81
CA SER A 139 -1.01 -2.25 -8.92
C SER A 139 -2.30 -2.89 -9.42
N ARG A 140 -2.41 -4.20 -9.20
CA ARG A 140 -3.69 -4.90 -9.29
C ARG A 140 -4.68 -4.43 -8.22
N GLU A 141 -4.16 -3.79 -7.17
CA GLU A 141 -4.89 -3.25 -6.02
C GLU A 141 -4.55 -1.77 -5.87
N VAL A 142 -5.57 -0.92 -5.99
CA VAL A 142 -5.43 0.54 -5.88
C VAL A 142 -5.25 0.95 -4.42
N VAL A 143 -5.95 0.23 -3.53
CA VAL A 143 -5.85 0.35 -2.07
C VAL A 143 -5.73 -1.04 -1.49
N SER A 144 -4.87 -1.19 -0.50
CA SER A 144 -4.78 -2.38 0.33
C SER A 144 -4.89 -2.00 1.80
N LEU A 145 -5.60 -2.79 2.58
CA LEU A 145 -5.96 -2.51 3.97
C LEU A 145 -5.76 -3.74 4.84
N ILE A 146 -5.13 -3.56 5.99
CA ILE A 146 -5.12 -4.51 7.11
C ILE A 146 -6.01 -3.96 8.22
N LEU A 147 -6.79 -4.84 8.83
CA LEU A 147 -7.53 -4.60 10.06
C LEU A 147 -7.15 -5.70 11.06
N ALA A 148 -6.86 -5.34 12.29
CA ALA A 148 -6.48 -6.29 13.33
C ALA A 148 -7.08 -5.91 14.69
N GLN A 149 -7.49 -6.92 15.44
CA GLN A 149 -8.01 -6.78 16.79
C GLN A 149 -7.68 -8.03 17.60
N TYR A 150 -7.45 -7.87 18.90
CA TYR A 150 -7.45 -8.97 19.84
C TYR A 150 -8.72 -8.85 20.69
N HIS A 151 -9.63 -9.80 20.56
CA HIS A 151 -10.92 -9.75 21.21
C HIS A 151 -11.35 -11.13 21.72
N GLU A 152 -11.84 -11.21 22.96
CA GLU A 152 -12.32 -12.45 23.61
C GLU A 152 -11.31 -13.62 23.54
N GLY A 153 -10.04 -13.32 23.69
CA GLY A 153 -8.98 -14.34 23.65
C GLY A 153 -8.57 -14.78 22.25
N VAL A 154 -9.11 -14.15 21.20
CA VAL A 154 -8.84 -14.49 19.80
C VAL A 154 -8.18 -13.34 19.07
N PRO A 155 -7.02 -13.56 18.43
CA PRO A 155 -6.42 -12.61 17.52
C PRO A 155 -7.14 -12.66 16.17
N HIS A 156 -7.71 -11.52 15.74
CA HIS A 156 -8.39 -11.34 14.47
C HIS A 156 -7.53 -10.55 13.51
N LEU A 157 -7.52 -10.94 12.24
CA LEU A 157 -6.83 -10.26 11.15
C LEU A 157 -7.71 -10.29 9.90
N ALA A 158 -7.90 -9.14 9.27
CA ALA A 158 -8.51 -9.08 7.94
C ALA A 158 -7.60 -8.29 6.99
N ALA A 159 -7.37 -8.85 5.80
CA ALA A 159 -6.72 -8.17 4.70
C ALA A 159 -7.72 -7.94 3.57
N ARG A 160 -7.69 -6.74 2.99
CA ARG A 160 -8.55 -6.32 1.88
C ARG A 160 -7.72 -5.65 0.81
N GLY A 161 -7.79 -6.17 -0.41
CA GLY A 161 -7.22 -5.53 -1.59
C GLY A 161 -8.32 -5.02 -2.50
N PHE A 162 -8.35 -3.71 -2.77
CA PHE A 162 -9.36 -3.06 -3.59
C PHE A 162 -8.80 -2.77 -4.98
N GLY A 163 -9.19 -3.56 -5.97
CA GLY A 163 -8.78 -3.42 -7.37
C GLY A 163 -9.86 -2.73 -8.20
N TRP A 164 -9.44 -2.06 -9.27
CA TRP A 164 -10.33 -1.38 -10.21
C TRP A 164 -10.66 -2.26 -11.41
N ILE A 165 -11.93 -2.36 -11.77
CA ILE A 165 -12.42 -2.94 -13.01
C ILE A 165 -13.06 -1.83 -13.83
N ALA A 166 -12.48 -1.52 -15.01
CA ALA A 166 -12.94 -0.41 -15.85
C ALA A 166 -14.10 -0.79 -16.78
N ASN A 167 -14.19 -2.04 -17.21
CA ASN A 167 -15.13 -2.49 -18.25
C ASN A 167 -15.82 -3.82 -17.88
N PRO A 168 -17.09 -4.05 -18.30
CA PRO A 168 -17.97 -3.12 -19.03
C PRO A 168 -18.59 -2.06 -18.13
N VAL A 169 -18.68 -2.30 -16.81
CA VAL A 169 -19.20 -1.36 -15.81
C VAL A 169 -18.09 -1.13 -14.78
N PRO A 170 -17.74 0.14 -14.50
CA PRO A 170 -16.74 0.45 -13.47
C PRO A 170 -17.14 -0.12 -12.11
N ALA A 171 -16.23 -0.86 -11.48
CA ALA A 171 -16.49 -1.51 -10.20
C ALA A 171 -15.20 -1.69 -9.40
N ILE A 172 -15.33 -1.85 -8.08
CA ILE A 172 -14.25 -2.25 -7.20
C ILE A 172 -14.32 -3.77 -7.01
N LYS A 173 -13.23 -4.46 -7.38
CA LYS A 173 -13.01 -5.86 -7.05
C LYS A 173 -12.32 -5.95 -5.70
N ILE A 174 -12.80 -6.80 -4.81
CA ILE A 174 -12.22 -6.95 -3.48
C ILE A 174 -11.62 -8.35 -3.35
N ASN A 175 -10.34 -8.40 -3.02
CA ASN A 175 -9.66 -9.60 -2.56
C ASN A 175 -9.74 -9.64 -1.04
N ARG A 176 -10.07 -10.81 -0.46
CA ARG A 176 -10.37 -10.95 0.97
C ARG A 176 -9.55 -12.06 1.59
N ILE A 177 -9.04 -11.80 2.78
CA ILE A 177 -8.56 -12.79 3.75
C ILE A 177 -9.14 -12.38 5.09
N THR A 178 -9.73 -13.29 5.85
CA THR A 178 -10.24 -13.03 7.19
C THR A 178 -9.88 -14.19 8.12
N CYS A 179 -9.04 -13.92 9.11
CA CYS A 179 -8.63 -14.89 10.10
C CYS A 179 -9.42 -14.71 11.42
N PRO A 180 -9.79 -15.79 12.09
CA PRO A 180 -9.33 -17.18 11.87
C PRO A 180 -10.01 -17.95 10.73
N GLY A 181 -11.07 -17.44 10.10
CA GLY A 181 -11.90 -18.22 9.16
C GLY A 181 -11.14 -18.76 7.92
N ASP A 182 -10.36 -17.90 7.23
CA ASP A 182 -9.66 -18.25 6.02
C ASP A 182 -8.21 -18.75 6.27
N CYS A 183 -7.77 -18.76 7.52
CA CYS A 183 -6.38 -19.03 7.88
C CYS A 183 -6.20 -20.46 8.38
N SER A 184 -5.27 -21.19 7.77
CA SER A 184 -4.89 -22.52 8.20
C SER A 184 -3.99 -22.48 9.44
N ASP A 185 -4.11 -23.51 10.28
CA ASP A 185 -3.17 -23.84 11.39
C ASP A 185 -2.82 -22.69 12.37
N GLY A 186 -3.65 -21.66 12.44
CA GLY A 186 -3.44 -20.55 13.35
C GLY A 186 -2.28 -19.62 13.02
N ARG A 187 -1.58 -19.82 11.90
CA ARG A 187 -0.51 -18.92 11.41
C ARG A 187 -0.86 -18.36 10.05
N GLU A 188 -0.75 -17.05 9.89
CA GLU A 188 -0.90 -16.38 8.60
C GLU A 188 0.12 -15.25 8.50
N LEU A 189 0.70 -15.07 7.31
CA LEU A 189 1.54 -13.94 6.97
C LEU A 189 0.97 -13.28 5.72
N VAL A 190 0.65 -12.01 5.83
CA VAL A 190 0.11 -11.18 4.74
C VAL A 190 1.08 -10.05 4.44
N SER A 191 1.40 -9.87 3.16
CA SER A 191 2.20 -8.76 2.64
C SER A 191 1.34 -7.91 1.71
N LEU A 192 1.27 -6.61 1.94
CA LEU A 192 0.52 -5.67 1.11
C LEU A 192 1.39 -4.48 0.69
N GLY A 193 0.98 -3.82 -0.39
CA GLY A 193 1.74 -2.72 -0.97
C GLY A 193 2.99 -3.20 -1.70
N GLU A 194 4.15 -2.58 -1.45
CA GLU A 194 5.44 -3.08 -1.93
C GLU A 194 5.80 -4.36 -1.16
N LYS A 195 5.98 -5.46 -1.87
CA LYS A 195 6.13 -6.79 -1.27
C LYS A 195 7.01 -7.76 -2.08
N THR A 196 7.68 -7.26 -3.11
CA THR A 196 8.45 -8.09 -4.05
C THR A 196 9.64 -8.77 -3.37
N ALA A 197 10.39 -8.04 -2.56
CA ALA A 197 11.55 -8.57 -1.85
C ALA A 197 11.11 -9.52 -0.71
N ALA A 198 10.07 -9.15 0.04
CA ALA A 198 9.49 -9.98 1.09
C ALA A 198 8.98 -11.32 0.53
N GLU A 199 8.20 -11.29 -0.55
CA GLU A 199 7.71 -12.51 -1.19
C GLU A 199 8.84 -13.37 -1.76
N ARG A 200 9.90 -12.76 -2.31
CA ARG A 200 11.10 -13.46 -2.78
C ARG A 200 11.82 -14.16 -1.62
N PHE A 201 12.00 -13.45 -0.51
CA PHE A 201 12.60 -14.01 0.69
C PHE A 201 11.79 -15.18 1.24
N MET A 202 10.48 -15.04 1.39
CA MET A 202 9.61 -16.10 1.90
C MET A 202 9.62 -17.34 1.00
N ARG A 203 9.62 -17.16 -0.33
CA ARG A 203 9.75 -18.30 -1.26
C ARG A 203 11.08 -19.02 -1.16
N ALA A 204 12.18 -18.27 -0.97
CA ALA A 204 13.52 -18.84 -0.86
C ALA A 204 13.73 -19.62 0.45
N ASN A 205 12.99 -19.28 1.49
CA ASN A 205 13.11 -19.86 2.83
C ASN A 205 11.82 -20.60 3.26
N ALA A 206 11.11 -21.17 2.30
CA ALA A 206 9.87 -21.89 2.57
C ALA A 206 10.13 -23.11 3.46
N GLY A 207 9.44 -23.20 4.59
CA GLY A 207 9.57 -24.28 5.57
C GLY A 207 10.56 -23.99 6.70
N GLU A 208 11.24 -22.85 6.71
CA GLU A 208 12.00 -22.42 7.88
C GLU A 208 11.06 -21.94 9.00
N ASP A 209 11.46 -22.20 10.25
CA ASP A 209 10.76 -21.66 11.42
C ASP A 209 11.42 -20.34 11.84
N PHE A 210 10.63 -19.27 11.84
CA PHE A 210 11.10 -17.93 12.13
C PHE A 210 10.52 -17.41 13.45
N ASP A 211 11.30 -16.60 14.15
CA ASP A 211 10.79 -15.65 15.13
C ASP A 211 9.92 -14.61 14.40
N LEU A 212 8.60 -14.69 14.57
CA LEU A 212 7.64 -13.94 13.76
C LEU A 212 7.73 -12.42 13.93
N PRO A 213 7.95 -11.84 15.14
CA PRO A 213 8.22 -10.41 15.28
C PRO A 213 9.47 -9.99 14.50
N ALA A 214 10.59 -10.67 14.73
CA ALA A 214 11.82 -10.36 13.98
C ALA A 214 11.66 -10.55 12.47
N LEU A 215 10.84 -11.51 12.03
CA LEU A 215 10.52 -11.71 10.62
C LEU A 215 9.74 -10.54 10.06
N ALA A 216 8.72 -10.01 10.75
CA ALA A 216 7.92 -8.89 10.25
C ALA A 216 8.80 -7.65 10.01
N THR A 217 9.61 -7.25 10.99
CA THR A 217 10.60 -6.18 10.82
C THR A 217 11.57 -6.45 9.66
N LYS A 218 12.10 -7.69 9.56
CA LYS A 218 13.03 -8.07 8.48
C LYS A 218 12.42 -7.94 7.10
N LEU A 219 11.17 -8.36 6.92
CA LEU A 219 10.50 -8.28 5.62
C LEU A 219 10.26 -6.83 5.20
N VAL A 220 9.89 -5.93 6.12
CA VAL A 220 9.81 -4.49 5.84
C VAL A 220 11.18 -3.92 5.48
N GLN A 221 12.25 -4.31 6.20
CA GLN A 221 13.61 -3.86 5.89
C GLN A 221 14.07 -4.30 4.50
N LEU A 222 13.74 -5.52 4.08
CA LEU A 222 14.07 -6.00 2.74
C LEU A 222 13.40 -5.15 1.64
N GLU A 223 12.17 -4.69 1.85
CA GLU A 223 11.52 -3.78 0.90
C GLU A 223 12.15 -2.38 0.90
N ILE A 224 12.57 -1.89 2.07
CA ILE A 224 13.31 -0.62 2.17
C ILE A 224 14.61 -0.69 1.37
N ASP A 225 15.33 -1.81 1.47
CA ASP A 225 16.60 -2.01 0.78
C ASP A 225 16.41 -2.21 -0.74
N ASP A 226 15.34 -2.90 -1.17
CA ASP A 226 15.03 -3.17 -2.58
C ASP A 226 14.42 -1.94 -3.29
N SER A 227 13.58 -1.18 -2.60
CA SER A 227 12.83 -0.04 -3.14
C SER A 227 12.97 1.25 -2.31
N PRO A 228 14.18 1.77 -2.06
CA PRO A 228 14.40 2.94 -1.18
C PRO A 228 13.78 4.24 -1.72
N GLY A 229 13.44 4.28 -3.01
CA GLY A 229 12.67 5.36 -3.63
C GLY A 229 11.24 5.44 -3.10
N ASN A 230 10.66 4.31 -2.80
CA ASN A 230 9.25 4.09 -2.53
C ASN A 230 8.95 3.90 -1.03
N VAL A 231 9.71 3.07 -0.36
CA VAL A 231 9.57 2.75 1.06
C VAL A 231 10.79 3.20 1.85
N GLY A 232 10.65 3.44 3.13
CA GLY A 232 11.78 3.93 3.92
C GLY A 232 11.53 3.95 5.43
N PRO A 233 12.64 4.04 6.20
CA PRO A 233 12.60 4.06 7.64
C PRO A 233 11.90 5.31 8.21
N PRO A 234 11.56 5.28 9.51
CA PRO A 234 11.67 4.14 10.41
C PRO A 234 10.63 3.05 10.16
N ILE A 235 10.86 1.85 10.71
CA ILE A 235 9.87 0.78 10.74
C ILE A 235 9.05 0.94 12.01
N ASN A 236 7.73 0.93 11.90
CA ASN A 236 6.84 0.85 13.06
C ASN A 236 6.23 -0.54 13.12
N GLU A 237 6.16 -1.06 14.35
CA GLU A 237 5.63 -2.39 14.60
C GLU A 237 4.81 -2.42 15.89
N VAL A 238 3.59 -2.94 15.79
CA VAL A 238 2.67 -3.11 16.91
C VAL A 238 2.25 -4.58 17.03
N ARG A 239 2.18 -5.06 18.27
CA ARG A 239 1.68 -6.38 18.62
C ARG A 239 0.41 -6.23 19.45
N LEU A 240 -0.61 -7.03 19.12
CA LEU A 240 -1.88 -7.16 19.81
C LEU A 240 -2.00 -8.59 20.34
N ASP A 241 -2.14 -8.75 21.64
CA ASP A 241 -2.29 -10.06 22.28
C ASP A 241 -3.16 -9.96 23.56
N LYS A 242 -3.22 -11.06 24.33
CA LYS A 242 -3.98 -11.13 25.57
C LYS A 242 -3.57 -10.11 26.65
N ASP A 243 -2.33 -9.64 26.60
CA ASP A 243 -1.78 -8.67 27.55
C ASP A 243 -2.02 -7.22 27.09
N GLY A 244 -2.64 -7.07 25.91
CA GLY A 244 -3.02 -5.81 25.30
C GLY A 244 -2.15 -5.43 24.11
N ILE A 245 -1.84 -4.14 23.99
CA ILE A 245 -1.16 -3.55 22.85
C ILE A 245 0.24 -3.17 23.24
N THR A 246 1.22 -3.69 22.49
CA THR A 246 2.63 -3.40 22.69
C THR A 246 3.25 -2.86 21.39
N TRP A 247 3.77 -1.64 21.43
CA TRP A 247 4.61 -1.13 20.37
C TRP A 247 6.02 -1.74 20.49
N ILE A 248 6.39 -2.55 19.52
CA ILE A 248 7.74 -3.12 19.41
C ILE A 248 8.70 -2.05 18.89
N SER A 249 8.24 -1.25 17.92
CA SER A 249 8.92 -0.07 17.39
C SER A 249 7.89 1.02 17.06
N ASN A 250 8.15 2.27 17.47
CA ASN A 250 7.28 3.43 17.26
C ASN A 250 8.06 4.72 17.00
N ASP A 251 9.07 4.66 16.14
CA ASP A 251 9.97 5.79 15.90
C ASP A 251 9.36 6.90 15.03
N ALA A 252 8.28 6.61 14.31
CA ALA A 252 7.51 7.63 13.59
C ALA A 252 6.47 8.36 14.46
N GLY A 253 6.38 8.02 15.76
CA GLY A 253 5.43 8.65 16.69
C GLY A 253 3.97 8.32 16.37
N CYS A 254 3.69 7.05 16.13
CA CYS A 254 2.32 6.57 15.96
C CYS A 254 1.49 6.86 17.22
N PRO A 255 0.20 7.22 17.08
CA PRO A 255 -0.65 7.49 18.22
C PRO A 255 -0.80 6.22 19.07
N VAL A 256 -0.48 6.34 20.35
CA VAL A 256 -0.72 5.30 21.34
C VAL A 256 -2.11 5.57 21.91
N SER A 257 -3.01 4.58 21.82
CA SER A 257 -4.33 4.69 22.45
C SER A 257 -4.15 5.06 23.92
N ALA A 258 -4.75 6.16 24.36
CA ALA A 258 -4.95 6.40 25.77
C ALA A 258 -5.85 5.29 26.31
N ARG A 259 -5.36 4.54 27.29
CA ARG A 259 -6.13 3.52 28.01
C ARG A 259 -7.24 4.17 28.82
#